data_0cf42011dfe5e91e2c97f1525820bbd6
#
_entry.id   0cf42011dfe5e91e2c97f1525820bbd6
#
_cell.length_a   1.000
_cell.length_b   1.000
_cell.length_c   1.000
_cell.angle_alpha   90.00
_cell.angle_beta   90.00
_cell.angle_gamma   90.00
#
_symmetry.space_group_name_H-M   'P 1'
#
loop_
_entity.id
_entity.type
_entity.pdbx_description
1 polymer ?
#
loop_
_entity_poly.entity_id
_entity_poly.type
_entity_poly.pdbx_seq_one_letter_code
_entity_poly.pdbx_strand_id
1 'polypeptide(L)'
;MIRLLSAAFIFSFAVLTVQAAEPAKKPGDATGWVELLQTGEASPWRKIDAGWVFADDAGLDTDKPARLKAKGEGRSWVNGEKGHVSDLVTKKEYKDVEVHVEFMMGKNSNSGIKFHAMYEIQFRDTANNKGELSGDDCGGIYPRAEDKPRYHHIDKGIGPKVNAAKPAGEWQTLEVTFQSARFDDKGEKTTNAKIVKATLNGKLIHEDQELKTPTGSNWTKKEKANGPFMLQADHGPVAFRNVKIREIAK
;
A
#
# COMPACT_ATOMS: atom_id res chain seq x y z
N MET A 1 9.74 2.63 -92.42
CA MET A 1 9.40 1.65 -91.34
C MET A 1 10.06 2.12 -90.05
N ILE A 2 9.28 2.71 -89.20
CA ILE A 2 9.76 3.25 -87.92
C ILE A 2 9.23 2.30 -86.85
N ARG A 3 10.18 1.66 -86.10
CA ARG A 3 9.85 0.81 -84.98
C ARG A 3 9.77 1.69 -83.67
N LEU A 4 8.60 1.79 -83.03
CA LEU A 4 8.47 2.34 -81.72
C LEU A 4 8.88 1.27 -80.69
N LEU A 5 9.82 1.62 -79.81
CA LEU A 5 10.14 0.89 -78.60
C LEU A 5 9.32 1.46 -77.44
N SER A 6 8.42 0.65 -76.87
CA SER A 6 7.70 1.00 -75.64
C SER A 6 8.53 0.60 -74.42
N ALA A 7 8.97 1.55 -73.63
CA ALA A 7 9.58 1.30 -72.35
C ALA A 7 8.50 1.22 -71.24
N ALA A 8 8.40 0.07 -70.59
CA ALA A 8 7.51 -0.11 -69.45
C ALA A 8 8.24 0.31 -68.16
N PHE A 9 7.75 1.34 -67.48
CA PHE A 9 8.21 1.74 -66.17
C PHE A 9 7.49 0.92 -65.11
N ILE A 10 8.22 0.09 -64.36
CA ILE A 10 7.70 -0.61 -63.19
C ILE A 10 7.91 0.29 -61.98
N PHE A 11 6.82 0.81 -61.42
CA PHE A 11 6.83 1.52 -60.13
C PHE A 11 6.75 0.51 -58.99
N SER A 12 7.86 0.31 -58.26
CA SER A 12 7.85 -0.42 -57.02
C SER A 12 7.39 0.46 -55.89
N PHE A 13 6.20 0.16 -55.35
CA PHE A 13 5.71 0.76 -54.13
C PHE A 13 6.38 0.08 -52.93
N ALA A 14 7.27 0.78 -52.26
CA ALA A 14 7.78 0.37 -50.95
C ALA A 14 6.71 0.68 -49.89
N VAL A 15 6.08 -0.35 -49.30
CA VAL A 15 5.21 -0.22 -48.17
C VAL A 15 6.06 -0.01 -46.92
N LEU A 16 6.17 1.22 -46.45
CA LEU A 16 6.72 1.51 -45.11
C LEU A 16 5.74 1.04 -44.07
N THR A 17 6.02 -0.07 -43.40
CA THR A 17 5.35 -0.47 -42.17
C THR A 17 5.80 0.46 -41.04
N VAL A 18 4.95 1.37 -40.63
CA VAL A 18 5.13 2.17 -39.41
C VAL A 18 4.90 1.22 -38.23
N GLN A 19 5.98 0.76 -37.62
CA GLN A 19 5.94 0.00 -36.39
C GLN A 19 5.53 0.97 -35.28
N ALA A 20 4.35 0.76 -34.71
CA ALA A 20 3.90 1.54 -33.55
C ALA A 20 4.93 1.38 -32.43
N ALA A 21 5.53 2.49 -32.01
CA ALA A 21 6.43 2.50 -30.88
C ALA A 21 5.66 2.08 -29.63
N GLU A 22 6.15 1.07 -28.91
CA GLU A 22 5.65 0.73 -27.59
C GLU A 22 5.62 2.00 -26.71
N PRO A 23 4.55 2.21 -25.90
CA PRO A 23 4.49 3.36 -25.01
C PRO A 23 5.69 3.30 -24.06
N ALA A 24 6.51 4.35 -24.08
CA ALA A 24 7.69 4.47 -23.26
C ALA A 24 7.32 4.21 -21.79
N LYS A 25 7.93 3.17 -21.19
CA LYS A 25 7.87 2.87 -19.77
C LYS A 25 8.24 4.16 -19.03
N LYS A 26 7.31 4.77 -18.27
CA LYS A 26 7.61 5.94 -17.45
C LYS A 26 8.85 5.60 -16.61
N PRO A 27 9.91 6.43 -16.60
CA PRO A 27 11.07 6.15 -15.76
C PRO A 27 10.59 6.14 -14.30
N GLY A 28 10.73 5.00 -13.61
CA GLY A 28 10.84 5.01 -12.17
C GLY A 28 11.96 5.99 -11.84
N ASP A 29 11.84 6.73 -10.73
CA ASP A 29 12.97 7.55 -10.34
C ASP A 29 14.22 6.66 -10.25
N ALA A 30 15.42 7.25 -10.39
CA ALA A 30 16.68 6.51 -10.39
C ALA A 30 16.90 5.66 -9.12
N THR A 31 16.02 5.80 -8.11
CA THR A 31 16.05 5.10 -6.82
C THR A 31 15.17 3.83 -6.80
N GLY A 32 14.41 3.55 -7.87
CA GLY A 32 13.52 2.39 -8.00
C GLY A 32 12.19 2.50 -7.26
N TRP A 33 11.86 3.64 -6.68
CA TRP A 33 10.58 3.89 -6.04
C TRP A 33 9.44 4.04 -7.07
N VAL A 34 8.32 3.44 -6.77
CA VAL A 34 7.07 3.54 -7.55
C VAL A 34 6.03 4.24 -6.68
N GLU A 35 5.50 5.38 -7.14
CA GLU A 35 4.37 6.06 -6.53
C GLU A 35 3.08 5.26 -6.76
N LEU A 36 2.33 4.96 -5.70
CA LEU A 36 1.13 4.14 -5.78
C LEU A 36 -0.17 4.95 -5.88
N LEU A 37 -0.20 6.21 -5.44
CA LEU A 37 -1.43 7.02 -5.51
C LEU A 37 -1.61 7.59 -6.93
N GLN A 38 -1.98 6.70 -7.86
CA GLN A 38 -2.23 7.00 -9.27
C GLN A 38 -3.61 6.52 -9.69
N THR A 39 -4.28 7.34 -10.51
CA THR A 39 -5.60 7.06 -11.10
C THR A 39 -5.49 6.72 -12.59
N GLY A 40 -6.59 6.37 -13.21
CA GLY A 40 -6.68 6.08 -14.65
C GLY A 40 -6.06 4.72 -15.02
N GLU A 41 -5.67 4.58 -16.29
CA GLU A 41 -5.15 3.30 -16.83
C GLU A 41 -3.84 2.86 -16.16
N ALA A 42 -3.00 3.82 -15.77
CA ALA A 42 -1.73 3.56 -15.08
C ALA A 42 -1.91 3.22 -13.59
N SER A 43 -3.14 3.20 -13.07
CA SER A 43 -3.40 2.91 -11.66
C SER A 43 -2.85 1.54 -11.26
N PRO A 44 -2.06 1.46 -10.18
CA PRO A 44 -1.55 0.19 -9.66
C PRO A 44 -2.63 -0.62 -8.91
N TRP A 45 -3.79 -0.03 -8.61
CA TRP A 45 -4.84 -0.62 -7.81
C TRP A 45 -5.78 -1.51 -8.64
N ARG A 46 -6.24 -2.62 -8.06
CA ARG A 46 -7.23 -3.52 -8.69
C ARG A 46 -8.55 -2.81 -8.94
N LYS A 47 -8.97 -2.03 -7.95
CA LYS A 47 -10.19 -1.21 -7.96
C LYS A 47 -9.98 0.03 -7.12
N ILE A 48 -10.54 1.14 -7.55
CA ILE A 48 -10.67 2.37 -6.77
C ILE A 48 -12.16 2.61 -6.56
N ASP A 49 -12.60 2.69 -5.31
CA ASP A 49 -13.97 3.01 -4.96
C ASP A 49 -14.26 4.48 -5.28
N ALA A 50 -15.48 4.77 -5.74
CA ALA A 50 -15.90 6.13 -6.06
C ALA A 50 -15.99 7.06 -4.83
N GLY A 51 -15.93 6.51 -3.64
CA GLY A 51 -15.92 7.30 -2.39
C GLY A 51 -14.56 7.93 -2.05
N TRP A 52 -13.48 7.61 -2.76
CA TRP A 52 -12.20 8.29 -2.61
C TRP A 52 -12.27 9.73 -3.11
N VAL A 53 -11.81 10.66 -2.29
CA VAL A 53 -11.71 12.09 -2.62
C VAL A 53 -10.24 12.46 -2.81
N PHE A 54 -9.94 13.10 -3.94
CA PHE A 54 -8.58 13.57 -4.27
C PHE A 54 -8.45 15.03 -3.86
N ALA A 55 -7.50 15.32 -2.99
CA ALA A 55 -7.35 16.62 -2.34
C ALA A 55 -5.89 17.08 -2.33
N ASP A 56 -5.65 18.37 -2.19
CA ASP A 56 -4.32 18.92 -1.99
C ASP A 56 -3.82 18.56 -0.58
N ASP A 57 -4.70 18.71 0.41
CA ASP A 57 -4.45 18.37 1.80
C ASP A 57 -5.71 17.81 2.48
N ALA A 58 -5.56 17.33 3.71
CA ALA A 58 -6.63 16.88 4.58
C ALA A 58 -6.49 17.53 5.97
N GLY A 59 -7.55 17.49 6.75
CA GLY A 59 -7.52 17.93 8.15
C GLY A 59 -8.74 17.44 8.89
N LEU A 60 -8.74 17.52 10.23
CA LEU A 60 -9.92 17.21 11.02
C LEU A 60 -11.08 18.14 10.65
N ASP A 61 -12.27 17.57 10.63
CA ASP A 61 -13.50 18.34 10.68
C ASP A 61 -13.63 18.95 12.09
N THR A 62 -13.66 20.27 12.21
CA THR A 62 -13.74 20.97 13.50
C THR A 62 -14.99 20.64 14.27
N ASP A 63 -16.11 20.38 13.59
CA ASP A 63 -17.41 20.08 14.19
C ASP A 63 -17.57 18.58 14.47
N LYS A 64 -16.85 17.74 13.72
CA LYS A 64 -16.90 16.28 13.81
C LYS A 64 -15.49 15.68 13.72
N PRO A 65 -14.68 15.76 14.79
CA PRO A 65 -13.26 15.35 14.75
C PRO A 65 -13.03 13.87 14.40
N ALA A 66 -14.06 13.04 14.44
CA ALA A 66 -14.01 11.67 13.90
C ALA A 66 -14.00 11.64 12.36
N ARG A 67 -14.07 12.79 11.66
CA ARG A 67 -14.05 12.90 10.21
C ARG A 67 -12.83 13.67 9.74
N LEU A 68 -12.42 13.37 8.49
CA LEU A 68 -11.45 14.17 7.76
C LEU A 68 -12.16 14.97 6.67
N LYS A 69 -11.82 16.25 6.57
CA LYS A 69 -12.19 17.12 5.45
C LYS A 69 -11.06 17.17 4.45
N ALA A 70 -11.39 16.90 3.19
CA ALA A 70 -10.53 17.17 2.05
C ALA A 70 -10.42 18.69 1.81
N LYS A 71 -9.25 19.17 1.43
CA LYS A 71 -8.95 20.58 1.17
C LYS A 71 -8.29 20.71 -0.20
N GLY A 72 -8.85 21.54 -1.08
CA GLY A 72 -8.35 21.74 -2.44
C GLY A 72 -8.46 20.50 -3.32
N GLU A 73 -7.78 20.53 -4.47
CA GLU A 73 -7.69 19.43 -5.43
C GLU A 73 -6.22 19.04 -5.61
N GLY A 74 -5.86 17.76 -5.46
CA GLY A 74 -4.47 17.36 -5.53
C GLY A 74 -4.23 15.87 -5.40
N ARG A 75 -3.11 15.50 -4.76
CA ARG A 75 -2.58 14.13 -4.75
C ARG A 75 -2.78 13.38 -3.44
N SER A 76 -3.37 14.00 -2.43
CA SER A 76 -3.77 13.32 -1.21
C SER A 76 -5.09 12.60 -1.44
N TRP A 77 -5.22 11.38 -0.94
CA TRP A 77 -6.40 10.54 -1.10
C TRP A 77 -7.09 10.40 0.25
N VAL A 78 -8.32 10.90 0.35
CA VAL A 78 -9.15 10.84 1.57
C VAL A 78 -10.26 9.82 1.32
N ASN A 79 -10.47 8.87 2.22
CA ASN A 79 -11.46 7.80 2.08
C ASN A 79 -12.92 8.27 2.38
N GLY A 80 -13.23 9.50 2.00
CA GLY A 80 -14.55 10.12 2.12
C GLY A 80 -14.92 10.52 3.56
N GLU A 81 -16.05 11.18 3.70
CA GLU A 81 -16.50 11.72 4.99
C GLU A 81 -16.78 10.64 6.06
N LYS A 82 -17.23 9.46 5.64
CA LYS A 82 -17.58 8.37 6.56
C LYS A 82 -16.42 7.44 6.87
N GLY A 83 -15.34 7.51 6.09
CA GLY A 83 -14.18 6.66 6.27
C GLY A 83 -14.45 5.17 6.07
N HIS A 84 -15.36 4.82 5.13
CA HIS A 84 -15.75 3.45 4.81
C HIS A 84 -15.85 3.28 3.29
N VAL A 85 -14.71 3.14 2.64
CA VAL A 85 -14.60 2.79 1.23
C VAL A 85 -13.86 1.46 1.10
N SER A 86 -13.91 0.87 -0.09
CA SER A 86 -13.15 -0.37 -0.33
C SER A 86 -11.65 -0.15 -0.18
N ASP A 87 -10.98 -1.13 0.40
CA ASP A 87 -9.52 -1.16 0.51
C ASP A 87 -8.83 -1.05 -0.85
N LEU A 88 -7.67 -0.42 -0.87
CA LEU A 88 -6.83 -0.36 -2.06
C LEU A 88 -5.86 -1.55 -2.07
N VAL A 89 -6.02 -2.42 -3.05
CA VAL A 89 -5.19 -3.63 -3.23
C VAL A 89 -4.45 -3.52 -4.55
N THR A 90 -3.13 -3.68 -4.55
CA THR A 90 -2.33 -3.57 -5.78
C THR A 90 -2.59 -4.72 -6.75
N LYS A 91 -2.52 -4.43 -8.06
CA LYS A 91 -2.53 -5.45 -9.14
C LYS A 91 -1.28 -6.31 -9.08
N LYS A 92 -0.12 -5.65 -8.90
CA LYS A 92 1.18 -6.30 -8.78
C LYS A 92 1.30 -6.96 -7.41
N GLU A 93 1.87 -8.15 -7.40
CA GLU A 93 2.32 -8.85 -6.19
C GLU A 93 3.81 -8.55 -5.97
N TYR A 94 4.19 -8.46 -4.71
CA TYR A 94 5.53 -8.10 -4.25
C TYR A 94 6.08 -9.21 -3.36
N LYS A 95 7.40 -9.31 -3.29
CA LYS A 95 8.11 -10.22 -2.38
C LYS A 95 8.74 -9.42 -1.24
N ASP A 96 9.97 -8.99 -1.40
CA ASP A 96 10.71 -8.18 -0.43
C ASP A 96 10.63 -6.72 -0.87
N VAL A 97 10.22 -5.84 0.03
CA VAL A 97 9.95 -4.44 -0.33
C VAL A 97 10.38 -3.46 0.74
N GLU A 98 10.65 -2.26 0.30
CA GLU A 98 10.59 -1.07 1.13
C GLU A 98 9.34 -0.26 0.78
N VAL A 99 8.69 0.27 1.80
CA VAL A 99 7.47 1.06 1.67
C VAL A 99 7.61 2.35 2.46
N HIS A 100 7.18 3.44 1.83
CA HIS A 100 7.01 4.75 2.45
C HIS A 100 5.54 5.13 2.34
N VAL A 101 4.92 5.48 3.45
CA VAL A 101 3.51 5.89 3.52
C VAL A 101 3.38 7.12 4.40
N GLU A 102 2.82 8.19 3.87
CA GLU A 102 2.31 9.27 4.70
C GLU A 102 0.78 9.12 4.87
N PHE A 103 0.32 9.18 6.11
CA PHE A 103 -1.10 9.01 6.45
C PHE A 103 -1.56 9.99 7.53
N MET A 104 -2.86 10.27 7.54
CA MET A 104 -3.52 11.08 8.57
C MET A 104 -4.75 10.34 9.04
N MET A 105 -4.98 10.30 10.35
CA MET A 105 -6.13 9.63 10.96
C MET A 105 -7.18 10.64 11.44
N GLY A 106 -8.44 10.30 11.28
CA GLY A 106 -9.52 10.93 12.06
C GLY A 106 -9.46 10.50 13.51
N LYS A 107 -10.15 11.23 14.41
CA LYS A 107 -10.22 10.85 15.83
C LYS A 107 -10.93 9.49 16.00
N ASN A 108 -10.36 8.62 16.82
CA ASN A 108 -10.79 7.23 17.05
C ASN A 108 -10.82 6.37 15.78
N SER A 109 -10.13 6.76 14.73
CA SER A 109 -10.08 6.02 13.48
C SER A 109 -9.17 4.80 13.55
N ASN A 110 -9.44 3.84 12.67
CA ASN A 110 -8.72 2.60 12.48
C ASN A 110 -8.43 2.40 10.98
N SER A 111 -7.21 2.06 10.63
CA SER A 111 -6.71 1.77 9.29
C SER A 111 -5.42 0.96 9.42
N GLY A 112 -4.74 0.71 8.29
CA GLY A 112 -3.45 0.02 8.29
C GLY A 112 -2.89 -0.20 6.90
N ILE A 113 -1.69 -0.73 6.86
CA ILE A 113 -1.12 -1.30 5.64
C ILE A 113 -0.95 -2.80 5.82
N LYS A 114 -1.12 -3.56 4.72
CA LYS A 114 -0.92 -5.02 4.77
C LYS A 114 0.02 -5.45 3.66
N PHE A 115 1.11 -6.12 4.05
CA PHE A 115 1.96 -6.84 3.13
C PHE A 115 1.29 -8.17 2.77
N HIS A 116 1.28 -8.51 1.49
CA HIS A 116 0.59 -9.66 0.92
C HIS A 116 -0.93 -9.70 1.22
N ALA A 117 -1.54 -8.54 1.59
CA ALA A 117 -2.88 -8.43 2.14
C ALA A 117 -3.12 -9.35 3.36
N MET A 118 -2.07 -9.71 4.08
CA MET A 118 -2.07 -10.66 5.20
C MET A 118 -1.38 -10.15 6.46
N TYR A 119 -0.25 -9.44 6.33
CA TYR A 119 0.57 -8.99 7.46
C TYR A 119 0.35 -7.49 7.66
N GLU A 120 -0.33 -7.13 8.72
CA GLU A 120 -0.78 -5.76 8.97
C GLU A 120 0.11 -5.01 9.95
N ILE A 121 0.48 -3.78 9.57
CA ILE A 121 0.92 -2.75 10.51
C ILE A 121 -0.27 -1.81 10.72
N GLN A 122 -0.68 -1.70 11.99
CA GLN A 122 -1.86 -0.99 12.42
C GLN A 122 -1.68 0.53 12.37
N PHE A 123 -2.70 1.24 11.90
CA PHE A 123 -2.87 2.68 12.08
C PHE A 123 -4.08 2.93 12.97
N ARG A 124 -3.86 3.59 14.09
CA ARG A 124 -4.91 3.90 15.04
C ARG A 124 -4.65 5.21 15.76
N ASP A 125 -5.71 5.91 16.15
CA ASP A 125 -5.59 7.13 16.94
C ASP A 125 -5.27 6.76 18.41
N THR A 126 -4.00 6.45 18.66
CA THR A 126 -3.50 6.04 20.00
C THR A 126 -2.33 6.90 20.48
N ALA A 127 -2.16 8.11 19.95
CA ALA A 127 -1.08 9.02 20.35
C ALA A 127 -1.04 9.29 21.87
N ASN A 128 -2.20 9.27 22.51
CA ASN A 128 -2.35 9.52 23.95
C ASN A 128 -2.20 8.27 24.81
N ASN A 129 -1.98 7.07 24.22
CA ASN A 129 -1.74 5.86 25.00
C ASN A 129 -0.43 5.98 25.80
N LYS A 130 -0.53 5.90 27.13
CA LYS A 130 0.61 5.92 28.09
C LYS A 130 0.81 4.56 28.77
N GLY A 131 -0.05 3.58 28.44
CA GLY A 131 0.03 2.23 28.96
C GLY A 131 0.97 1.32 28.19
N GLU A 132 0.86 0.02 28.45
CA GLU A 132 1.51 -1.02 27.68
C GLU A 132 1.05 -0.97 26.22
N LEU A 133 2.00 -0.97 25.30
CA LEU A 133 1.72 -0.97 23.86
C LEU A 133 1.46 -2.38 23.35
N SER A 134 0.48 -2.51 22.46
CA SER A 134 0.07 -3.76 21.84
C SER A 134 0.09 -3.66 20.31
N GLY A 135 -0.19 -4.76 19.64
CA GLY A 135 -0.37 -4.76 18.19
C GLY A 135 -1.55 -3.93 17.68
N ASP A 136 -2.47 -3.54 18.58
CA ASP A 136 -3.61 -2.69 18.27
C ASP A 136 -3.31 -1.18 18.37
N ASP A 137 -2.10 -0.82 18.81
CA ASP A 137 -1.64 0.56 18.80
C ASP A 137 -1.05 0.97 17.44
N CYS A 138 -0.98 2.28 17.18
CA CYS A 138 -0.44 2.81 15.94
C CYS A 138 1.03 2.38 15.72
N GLY A 139 1.27 1.72 14.60
CA GLY A 139 2.57 1.12 14.27
C GLY A 139 2.74 -0.30 14.81
N GLY A 140 1.78 -0.86 15.55
CA GLY A 140 1.81 -2.24 16.01
C GLY A 140 1.61 -3.26 14.88
N ILE A 141 2.10 -4.48 15.07
CA ILE A 141 1.78 -5.62 14.23
C ILE A 141 0.49 -6.24 14.76
N TYR A 142 -0.55 -6.15 13.96
CA TYR A 142 -1.94 -6.41 14.38
C TYR A 142 -2.12 -7.79 15.02
N PRO A 143 -2.95 -7.94 16.07
CA PRO A 143 -3.26 -9.21 16.70
C PRO A 143 -3.84 -10.23 15.73
N ARG A 144 -3.66 -11.53 16.01
CA ARG A 144 -4.48 -12.56 15.38
C ARG A 144 -5.91 -12.46 15.93
N ALA A 145 -6.87 -12.81 15.09
CA ALA A 145 -8.27 -12.73 15.47
C ALA A 145 -9.09 -13.89 14.91
N GLU A 146 -10.22 -14.16 15.54
CA GLU A 146 -11.25 -15.07 15.07
C GLU A 146 -12.55 -14.30 14.78
N ASP A 147 -13.25 -14.70 13.71
CA ASP A 147 -14.51 -14.06 13.31
C ASP A 147 -15.72 -14.59 14.08
N LYS A 148 -15.63 -15.79 14.67
CA LYS A 148 -16.74 -16.45 15.35
C LYS A 148 -16.49 -16.61 16.85
N PRO A 149 -17.54 -16.53 17.68
CA PRO A 149 -18.95 -16.20 17.38
C PRO A 149 -19.15 -14.74 16.99
N ARG A 150 -18.19 -13.88 17.26
CA ARG A 150 -18.01 -12.48 16.83
C ARG A 150 -16.52 -12.21 16.73
N TYR A 151 -16.12 -11.23 15.92
CA TYR A 151 -14.73 -10.82 15.80
C TYR A 151 -14.10 -10.51 17.19
N HIS A 152 -12.99 -11.16 17.49
CA HIS A 152 -12.23 -10.93 18.73
C HIS A 152 -10.75 -11.29 18.53
N HIS A 153 -9.88 -10.59 19.22
CA HIS A 153 -8.43 -10.90 19.22
C HIS A 153 -8.17 -12.15 20.08
N ILE A 154 -7.31 -13.03 19.61
CA ILE A 154 -6.83 -14.23 20.32
C ILE A 154 -5.45 -14.04 20.94
N ASP A 155 -4.80 -12.92 20.66
CA ASP A 155 -3.57 -12.47 21.31
C ASP A 155 -3.49 -10.93 21.31
N LYS A 156 -2.38 -10.38 21.82
CA LYS A 156 -2.15 -8.93 21.88
C LYS A 156 -1.44 -8.38 20.62
N GLY A 157 -1.10 -9.22 19.63
CA GLY A 157 -0.18 -8.82 18.57
C GLY A 157 1.19 -8.41 19.10
N ILE A 158 1.89 -7.57 18.36
CA ILE A 158 3.22 -7.09 18.75
C ILE A 158 3.20 -5.56 18.80
N GLY A 159 3.30 -4.98 19.99
CA GLY A 159 3.34 -3.54 20.17
C GLY A 159 4.59 -2.90 19.55
N PRO A 160 4.50 -1.62 19.13
CA PRO A 160 5.69 -0.88 18.73
C PRO A 160 6.61 -0.67 19.93
N LYS A 161 7.94 -0.60 19.70
CA LYS A 161 8.93 -0.36 20.77
C LYS A 161 8.68 0.93 21.56
N VAL A 162 8.09 1.93 20.90
CA VAL A 162 7.72 3.24 21.48
C VAL A 162 6.45 3.75 20.84
N ASN A 163 5.62 4.47 21.58
CA ASN A 163 4.51 5.22 21.00
C ASN A 163 5.07 6.45 20.27
N ALA A 164 5.16 6.34 18.95
CA ALA A 164 5.64 7.39 18.07
C ALA A 164 4.50 8.10 17.31
N ALA A 165 3.22 7.73 17.59
CA ALA A 165 2.07 8.30 16.93
C ALA A 165 1.92 9.79 17.26
N LYS A 166 1.49 10.57 16.25
CA LYS A 166 1.02 11.93 16.42
C LYS A 166 -0.49 11.95 16.62
N PRO A 167 -1.05 13.02 17.20
CA PRO A 167 -2.49 13.18 17.34
C PRO A 167 -3.25 13.04 16.01
N ALA A 168 -4.54 12.65 16.11
CA ALA A 168 -5.44 12.68 14.95
C ALA A 168 -5.42 14.06 14.27
N GLY A 169 -5.51 14.08 12.95
CA GLY A 169 -5.44 15.29 12.12
C GLY A 169 -4.03 15.76 11.79
N GLU A 170 -2.99 15.06 12.26
CA GLU A 170 -1.61 15.32 11.87
C GLU A 170 -1.10 14.26 10.90
N TRP A 171 -0.33 14.70 9.89
CA TRP A 171 0.35 13.80 8.96
C TRP A 171 1.46 13.03 9.68
N GLN A 172 1.46 11.72 9.47
CA GLN A 172 2.40 10.77 10.01
C GLN A 172 3.17 10.09 8.87
N THR A 173 4.38 9.67 9.13
CA THR A 173 5.23 8.99 8.16
C THR A 173 5.61 7.61 8.69
N LEU A 174 5.25 6.56 7.96
CA LEU A 174 5.70 5.21 8.20
C LEU A 174 6.68 4.78 7.10
N GLU A 175 7.81 4.22 7.50
CA GLU A 175 8.77 3.58 6.61
C GLU A 175 9.00 2.14 7.06
N VAL A 176 8.93 1.19 6.13
CA VAL A 176 9.05 -0.24 6.44
C VAL A 176 9.93 -0.94 5.43
N THR A 177 10.85 -1.77 5.93
CA THR A 177 11.52 -2.80 5.14
C THR A 177 10.91 -4.15 5.52
N PHE A 178 10.20 -4.77 4.59
CA PHE A 178 9.54 -6.06 4.75
C PHE A 178 10.25 -7.14 3.96
N GLN A 179 10.48 -8.27 4.61
CA GLN A 179 10.96 -9.51 4.01
C GLN A 179 9.86 -10.56 4.04
N SER A 180 9.55 -11.11 2.87
CA SER A 180 8.56 -12.17 2.68
C SER A 180 9.00 -13.50 3.30
N ALA A 181 8.06 -14.36 3.62
CA ALA A 181 8.34 -15.76 3.96
C ALA A 181 9.03 -16.49 2.79
N ARG A 182 9.81 -17.51 3.12
CA ARG A 182 10.47 -18.39 2.15
C ARG A 182 9.86 -19.77 2.21
N PHE A 183 9.87 -20.42 1.06
CA PHE A 183 9.31 -21.76 0.88
C PHE A 183 10.28 -22.60 0.07
N ASP A 184 10.29 -23.89 0.32
CA ASP A 184 11.02 -24.88 -0.48
C ASP A 184 10.24 -25.28 -1.74
N ASP A 185 10.80 -26.19 -2.52
CA ASP A 185 10.20 -26.68 -3.77
C ASP A 185 8.91 -27.49 -3.54
N LYS A 186 8.65 -27.92 -2.31
CA LYS A 186 7.41 -28.61 -1.91
C LYS A 186 6.33 -27.64 -1.43
N GLY A 187 6.69 -26.34 -1.33
CA GLY A 187 5.81 -25.28 -0.84
C GLY A 187 5.69 -25.24 0.68
N GLU A 188 6.61 -25.89 1.40
CA GLU A 188 6.70 -25.81 2.85
C GLU A 188 7.47 -24.55 3.27
N LYS A 189 6.97 -23.86 4.30
CA LYS A 189 7.59 -22.63 4.77
C LYS A 189 8.91 -22.92 5.49
N THR A 190 10.01 -22.39 4.95
CA THR A 190 11.38 -22.55 5.50
C THR A 190 11.83 -21.36 6.34
N THR A 191 11.26 -20.17 6.10
CA THR A 191 11.59 -18.93 6.82
C THR A 191 10.34 -18.11 6.99
N ASN A 192 10.13 -17.56 8.19
CA ASN A 192 9.01 -16.65 8.46
C ASN A 192 9.18 -15.32 7.70
N ALA A 193 8.07 -14.66 7.44
CA ALA A 193 8.10 -13.26 7.05
C ALA A 193 8.66 -12.40 8.18
N LYS A 194 9.16 -11.20 7.87
CA LYS A 194 9.84 -10.34 8.84
C LYS A 194 9.64 -8.86 8.53
N ILE A 195 9.42 -8.06 9.54
CA ILE A 195 9.69 -6.63 9.51
C ILE A 195 11.17 -6.45 9.87
N VAL A 196 12.00 -6.22 8.85
CA VAL A 196 13.44 -6.00 9.05
C VAL A 196 13.67 -4.71 9.81
N LYS A 197 12.94 -3.66 9.42
CA LYS A 197 12.94 -2.36 10.08
C LYS A 197 11.65 -1.64 9.82
N ALA A 198 11.09 -1.00 10.84
CA ALA A 198 10.00 -0.04 10.69
C ALA A 198 10.24 1.19 11.54
N THR A 199 9.99 2.37 10.97
CA THR A 199 10.01 3.66 11.68
C THR A 199 8.67 4.35 11.52
N LEU A 200 8.18 4.96 12.61
CA LEU A 200 7.01 5.83 12.61
C LEU A 200 7.46 7.22 13.07
N ASN A 201 7.23 8.23 12.24
CA ASN A 201 7.65 9.61 12.50
C ASN A 201 9.15 9.72 12.86
N GLY A 202 10.00 8.93 12.17
CA GLY A 202 11.45 8.87 12.36
C GLY A 202 11.91 8.07 13.58
N LYS A 203 11.01 7.53 14.42
CA LYS A 203 11.36 6.69 15.57
C LYS A 203 11.27 5.21 15.21
N LEU A 204 12.27 4.43 15.60
CA LEU A 204 12.30 2.98 15.40
C LEU A 204 11.20 2.31 16.23
N ILE A 205 10.27 1.63 15.56
CA ILE A 205 9.13 0.94 16.18
C ILE A 205 9.28 -0.58 16.12
N HIS A 206 9.87 -1.14 15.05
CA HIS A 206 10.21 -2.56 14.94
C HIS A 206 11.57 -2.73 14.28
N GLU A 207 12.28 -3.77 14.68
CA GLU A 207 13.58 -4.16 14.13
C GLU A 207 13.74 -5.66 14.26
N ASP A 208 14.10 -6.30 13.16
CA ASP A 208 14.32 -7.75 13.03
C ASP A 208 13.17 -8.60 13.60
N GLN A 209 11.93 -8.11 13.44
CA GLN A 209 10.74 -8.72 14.00
C GLN A 209 10.17 -9.81 13.09
N GLU A 210 10.25 -11.06 13.51
CA GLU A 210 9.62 -12.18 12.81
C GLU A 210 8.09 -12.14 12.92
N LEU A 211 7.45 -12.54 11.82
CA LEU A 211 6.01 -12.71 11.68
C LEU A 211 5.71 -14.21 11.46
N LYS A 212 5.46 -14.94 12.53
CA LYS A 212 5.27 -16.40 12.49
C LYS A 212 4.03 -16.81 11.70
N THR A 213 3.02 -15.96 11.68
CA THR A 213 1.75 -16.15 10.95
C THR A 213 1.27 -14.81 10.41
N PRO A 214 0.36 -14.78 9.44
CA PRO A 214 -0.44 -13.61 9.12
C PRO A 214 -1.20 -13.04 10.32
N THR A 215 -1.71 -11.81 10.19
CA THR A 215 -2.44 -11.08 11.23
C THR A 215 -3.96 -11.13 11.01
N GLY A 216 -4.73 -10.66 11.98
CA GLY A 216 -6.19 -10.66 11.93
C GLY A 216 -6.75 -12.06 11.72
N SER A 217 -7.90 -12.18 11.09
CA SER A 217 -8.49 -13.47 10.70
C SER A 217 -7.75 -14.16 9.53
N ASN A 218 -6.70 -13.53 8.98
CA ASN A 218 -5.86 -14.16 7.95
C ASN A 218 -4.84 -15.17 8.53
N TRP A 219 -4.64 -15.25 9.84
CA TRP A 219 -3.62 -16.09 10.47
C TRP A 219 -3.73 -17.58 10.12
N THR A 220 -4.92 -18.05 9.73
CA THR A 220 -5.16 -19.43 9.28
C THR A 220 -4.96 -19.63 7.77
N LYS A 221 -4.76 -18.56 7.00
CA LYS A 221 -4.62 -18.67 5.54
C LYS A 221 -3.22 -19.13 5.17
N LYS A 222 -3.16 -19.92 4.08
CA LYS A 222 -1.88 -20.35 3.51
C LYS A 222 -1.07 -19.14 3.03
N GLU A 223 0.11 -19.01 3.57
CA GLU A 223 1.06 -17.98 3.18
C GLU A 223 1.67 -18.28 1.80
N LYS A 224 2.17 -17.24 1.14
CA LYS A 224 2.85 -17.32 -0.17
C LYS A 224 4.11 -16.47 -0.16
N ALA A 225 5.03 -16.77 -1.10
CA ALA A 225 6.27 -16.02 -1.23
C ALA A 225 6.08 -14.59 -1.72
N ASN A 226 4.96 -14.28 -2.35
CA ASN A 226 4.58 -12.95 -2.84
C ASN A 226 3.09 -12.72 -2.67
N GLY A 227 2.69 -11.48 -2.64
CA GLY A 227 1.31 -11.06 -2.55
C GLY A 227 1.14 -9.55 -2.74
N PRO A 228 -0.10 -9.07 -2.85
CA PRO A 228 -0.35 -7.66 -3.09
C PRO A 228 -0.08 -6.80 -1.85
N PHE A 229 0.30 -5.55 -2.08
CA PHE A 229 0.30 -4.52 -1.04
C PHE A 229 -1.12 -3.94 -0.92
N MET A 230 -1.52 -3.57 0.30
CA MET A 230 -2.87 -3.11 0.60
C MET A 230 -2.85 -1.92 1.56
N LEU A 231 -3.70 -0.93 1.28
CA LEU A 231 -4.09 0.13 2.20
C LEU A 231 -5.51 -0.13 2.68
N GLN A 232 -5.71 -0.22 3.99
CA GLN A 232 -7.04 -0.41 4.57
C GLN A 232 -7.80 0.91 4.62
N ALA A 233 -9.07 0.90 4.21
CA ALA A 233 -9.88 2.10 4.09
C ALA A 233 -11.34 1.94 4.54
N ASP A 234 -11.69 0.80 5.13
CA ASP A 234 -13.06 0.43 5.49
C ASP A 234 -13.40 0.56 6.98
N HIS A 235 -12.43 0.97 7.85
CA HIS A 235 -12.58 0.98 9.30
C HIS A 235 -12.50 2.36 9.96
N GLY A 236 -12.51 3.42 9.19
CA GLY A 236 -12.55 4.79 9.72
C GLY A 236 -11.89 5.81 8.80
N PRO A 237 -12.04 7.11 9.08
CA PRO A 237 -11.48 8.16 8.26
C PRO A 237 -9.95 8.16 8.27
N VAL A 238 -9.39 8.01 7.08
CA VAL A 238 -7.95 8.05 6.82
C VAL A 238 -7.67 8.82 5.54
N ALA A 239 -6.57 9.54 5.52
CA ALA A 239 -6.01 10.13 4.31
C ALA A 239 -4.60 9.59 4.07
N PHE A 240 -4.25 9.43 2.80
CA PHE A 240 -2.93 8.98 2.35
C PHE A 240 -2.34 9.96 1.37
N ARG A 241 -1.00 10.14 1.42
CA ARG A 241 -0.21 10.83 0.41
C ARG A 241 1.19 10.21 0.33
N ASN A 242 1.95 10.50 -0.72
CA ASN A 242 3.33 10.02 -0.88
C ASN A 242 3.48 8.51 -0.58
N VAL A 243 2.57 7.69 -1.09
CA VAL A 243 2.62 6.23 -0.90
C VAL A 243 3.50 5.61 -1.96
N LYS A 244 4.66 5.14 -1.56
CA LYS A 244 5.68 4.60 -2.47
C LYS A 244 6.12 3.20 -2.04
N ILE A 245 6.43 2.38 -3.03
CA ILE A 245 6.97 1.04 -2.83
C ILE A 245 8.18 0.81 -3.72
N ARG A 246 9.16 0.07 -3.21
CA ARG A 246 10.34 -0.36 -3.94
C ARG A 246 10.63 -1.82 -3.66
N GLU A 247 10.89 -2.62 -4.71
CA GLU A 247 11.37 -3.99 -4.53
C GLU A 247 12.83 -3.99 -4.14
N ILE A 248 13.19 -4.82 -3.17
CA ILE A 248 14.57 -5.02 -2.75
C ILE A 248 15.19 -6.05 -3.70
N ALA A 249 16.17 -5.62 -4.49
CA ALA A 249 16.98 -6.54 -5.30
C ALA A 249 17.73 -7.51 -4.38
N LYS A 250 17.81 -8.79 -4.83
CA LYS A 250 18.63 -9.80 -4.16
C LYS A 250 20.12 -9.54 -4.40
#